data_066c475df6bd8d5cd801590168d4d3db
#
_entry.id   066c475df6bd8d5cd801590168d4d3db
#
_cell.length_a   1.000
_cell.length_b   1.000
_cell.length_c   1.000
_cell.angle_alpha   90.00
_cell.angle_beta   90.00
_cell.angle_gamma   90.00
#
_symmetry.space_group_name_H-M   'P 1'
#
loop_
_entity.id
_entity.type
_entity.pdbx_description
1 polymer ?
#
loop_
_entity_poly.entity_id
_entity_poly.type
_entity_poly.pdbx_seq_one_letter_code
_entity_poly.pdbx_strand_id
1 'polypeptide(L)'
;MDVEMEQEEETVDYTSFNQFYGIEDFSSQATPGRCASARKASSCLGGTRPLTAVNAVVLHQTAGSQNTDPRHYLWVGAHFVILPDGRIIQLYPETRNVYHANSFNSRSVGIEFAGMFANEQGQCWWWPTKQYVNRGYKSRGITCGEPTAEQIEAGRRLLTALTDKIPSIRYVFAHRQASSSRENDPGPTVWLQVGEWAKQNLGLSDGGNYKEGTGKPIPETWKRGTITP
;
A
#
# COMPACT_ATOMS: atom_id res chain seq x y z
N MET A 1 -23.75 39.72 -21.38
CA MET A 1 -22.86 40.02 -20.22
C MET A 1 -22.62 38.69 -19.54
N ASP A 2 -21.71 37.92 -20.11
CA ASP A 2 -21.36 36.57 -19.61
C ASP A 2 -20.39 36.75 -18.46
N VAL A 3 -20.80 36.35 -17.26
CA VAL A 3 -19.94 36.33 -16.07
C VAL A 3 -19.23 34.99 -16.11
N GLU A 4 -17.99 34.99 -16.57
CA GLU A 4 -17.07 33.88 -16.37
C GLU A 4 -16.81 33.74 -14.85
N MET A 5 -17.36 32.68 -14.26
CA MET A 5 -16.95 32.28 -12.92
C MET A 5 -15.61 31.57 -13.03
N GLU A 6 -14.54 32.29 -12.72
CA GLU A 6 -13.24 31.68 -12.43
C GLU A 6 -13.42 30.78 -11.20
N GLN A 7 -13.34 29.48 -11.41
CA GLN A 7 -13.17 28.52 -10.31
C GLN A 7 -11.72 28.68 -9.82
N GLU A 8 -11.53 29.36 -8.71
CA GLU A 8 -10.29 29.28 -7.96
C GLU A 8 -10.11 27.81 -7.51
N GLU A 9 -9.20 27.09 -8.17
CA GLU A 9 -8.67 25.84 -7.64
C GLU A 9 -7.93 26.17 -6.34
N GLU A 10 -8.56 25.85 -5.21
CA GLU A 10 -7.95 25.92 -3.88
C GLU A 10 -6.71 25.01 -3.89
N THR A 11 -5.54 25.60 -4.05
CA THR A 11 -4.26 24.85 -3.98
C THR A 11 -4.07 24.39 -2.54
N VAL A 12 -4.39 23.11 -2.28
CA VAL A 12 -4.14 22.48 -0.99
C VAL A 12 -2.64 22.57 -0.70
N ASP A 13 -2.27 23.24 0.38
CA ASP A 13 -0.88 23.32 0.83
C ASP A 13 -0.44 21.94 1.35
N TYR A 14 0.18 21.18 0.47
CA TYR A 14 0.67 19.84 0.74
C TYR A 14 1.76 19.79 1.82
N THR A 15 2.46 20.89 2.06
CA THR A 15 3.50 20.96 3.09
C THR A 15 2.88 20.92 4.48
N SER A 16 1.81 21.69 4.71
CA SER A 16 1.08 21.72 5.97
C SER A 16 0.36 20.40 6.24
N PHE A 17 -0.20 19.76 5.21
CA PHE A 17 -0.84 18.44 5.31
C PHE A 17 0.15 17.36 5.72
N ASN A 18 1.27 17.22 5.02
CA ASN A 18 2.29 16.23 5.32
C ASN A 18 2.85 16.44 6.74
N GLN A 19 3.09 17.68 7.14
CA GLN A 19 3.56 18.02 8.47
C GLN A 19 2.54 17.62 9.56
N PHE A 20 1.26 17.89 9.35
CA PHE A 20 0.19 17.55 10.30
C PHE A 20 0.10 16.04 10.54
N TYR A 21 0.22 15.24 9.50
CA TYR A 21 0.13 13.77 9.60
C TYR A 21 1.49 13.09 9.82
N GLY A 22 2.59 13.84 9.92
CA GLY A 22 3.93 13.31 10.13
C GLY A 22 4.44 12.49 8.93
N ILE A 23 4.14 12.95 7.71
CA ILE A 23 4.58 12.34 6.46
C ILE A 23 5.88 13.02 6.00
N GLU A 24 6.94 12.25 5.84
CA GLU A 24 8.23 12.73 5.35
C GLU A 24 8.28 12.62 3.81
N ASP A 25 8.51 13.73 3.11
CA ASP A 25 8.56 13.75 1.64
C ASP A 25 9.97 13.40 1.12
N PHE A 26 10.06 12.24 0.48
CA PHE A 26 11.24 11.75 -0.23
C PHE A 26 11.06 11.72 -1.75
N SER A 27 10.02 12.35 -2.29
CA SER A 27 9.68 12.26 -3.72
C SER A 27 10.79 12.75 -4.65
N SER A 28 11.58 13.74 -4.22
CA SER A 28 12.74 14.23 -4.96
C SER A 28 13.94 13.27 -4.98
N GLN A 29 13.98 12.31 -4.05
CA GLN A 29 15.06 11.33 -3.88
C GLN A 29 14.66 9.95 -4.41
N ALA A 30 13.36 9.71 -4.64
CA ALA A 30 12.86 8.42 -5.07
C ALA A 30 13.41 8.04 -6.45
N THR A 31 13.94 6.83 -6.53
CA THR A 31 14.43 6.25 -7.79
C THR A 31 13.53 5.10 -8.18
N PRO A 32 12.70 5.23 -9.22
CA PRO A 32 11.79 4.18 -9.60
C PRO A 32 12.56 2.94 -10.02
N GLY A 33 12.44 1.88 -9.21
CA GLY A 33 13.03 0.58 -9.49
C GLY A 33 12.36 -0.11 -10.67
N ARG A 34 12.86 -1.31 -11.03
CA ARG A 34 12.20 -2.17 -12.02
C ARG A 34 10.95 -2.78 -11.42
N CYS A 35 9.78 -2.36 -11.87
CA CYS A 35 8.52 -2.99 -11.48
C CYS A 35 8.40 -4.41 -12.04
N ALA A 36 8.17 -5.36 -11.14
CA ALA A 36 7.90 -6.75 -11.52
C ALA A 36 6.65 -6.89 -12.43
N SER A 37 5.70 -5.96 -12.32
CA SER A 37 4.47 -5.92 -13.11
C SER A 37 4.64 -5.26 -14.49
N ALA A 38 5.71 -4.51 -14.72
CA ALA A 38 5.96 -3.82 -15.97
C ALA A 38 7.04 -4.54 -16.79
N ARG A 39 6.72 -5.71 -17.32
CA ARG A 39 7.64 -6.49 -18.17
C ARG A 39 8.22 -5.72 -19.37
N LYS A 40 7.73 -4.52 -19.66
CA LYS A 40 8.14 -3.67 -20.78
C LYS A 40 8.46 -2.22 -20.40
N ALA A 41 8.24 -1.79 -19.15
CA ALA A 41 8.50 -0.43 -18.72
C ALA A 41 9.89 -0.30 -18.09
N SER A 42 10.60 0.77 -18.42
CA SER A 42 11.91 1.09 -17.85
C SER A 42 11.81 1.62 -16.41
N SER A 43 10.61 1.96 -15.95
CA SER A 43 10.36 2.47 -14.60
C SER A 43 9.01 1.99 -14.04
N CYS A 44 8.82 2.13 -12.73
CA CYS A 44 7.55 1.89 -12.03
C CYS A 44 6.52 3.01 -12.22
N LEU A 45 6.80 3.99 -13.04
CA LEU A 45 5.96 5.18 -13.17
C LEU A 45 5.22 5.20 -14.51
N GLY A 46 3.92 5.43 -14.41
CA GLY A 46 3.07 5.86 -15.53
C GLY A 46 2.98 7.39 -15.62
N GLY A 47 1.95 7.90 -16.29
CA GLY A 47 1.63 9.31 -16.34
C GLY A 47 1.08 9.86 -15.02
N THR A 48 0.59 11.09 -15.06
CA THR A 48 -0.17 11.72 -13.99
C THR A 48 -1.67 11.42 -14.12
N ARG A 49 -2.41 11.58 -13.03
CA ARG A 49 -3.86 11.43 -12.96
C ARG A 49 -4.45 12.49 -12.01
N PRO A 50 -5.69 12.93 -12.19
CA PRO A 50 -6.34 13.78 -11.20
C PRO A 50 -6.62 12.99 -9.92
N LEU A 51 -6.64 13.67 -8.76
CA LEU A 51 -6.97 13.04 -7.48
C LEU A 51 -8.37 12.39 -7.49
N THR A 52 -9.31 12.96 -8.24
CA THR A 52 -10.68 12.41 -8.39
C THR A 52 -10.71 11.03 -9.07
N ALA A 53 -9.66 10.64 -9.78
CA ALA A 53 -9.54 9.29 -10.34
C ALA A 53 -9.07 8.25 -9.29
N VAL A 54 -8.60 8.70 -8.13
CA VAL A 54 -8.16 7.83 -7.04
C VAL A 54 -9.36 7.47 -6.18
N ASN A 55 -9.77 6.22 -6.17
CA ASN A 55 -10.92 5.74 -5.38
C ASN A 55 -10.57 4.60 -4.42
N ALA A 56 -9.31 4.18 -4.37
CA ALA A 56 -8.87 3.05 -3.56
C ALA A 56 -7.47 3.26 -2.97
N VAL A 57 -7.22 2.53 -1.89
CA VAL A 57 -5.87 2.27 -1.36
C VAL A 57 -5.58 0.78 -1.50
N VAL A 58 -4.34 0.42 -1.81
CA VAL A 58 -3.87 -0.98 -1.80
C VAL A 58 -2.75 -1.13 -0.78
N LEU A 59 -2.93 -2.09 0.13
CA LEU A 59 -1.96 -2.42 1.17
C LEU A 59 -1.00 -3.49 0.66
N HIS A 60 0.29 -3.31 0.98
CA HIS A 60 1.39 -4.18 0.59
C HIS A 60 2.35 -4.44 1.75
N GLN A 61 3.19 -5.46 1.59
CA GLN A 61 4.43 -5.62 2.33
C GLN A 61 5.62 -5.58 1.37
N THR A 62 6.73 -4.94 1.76
CA THR A 62 7.92 -4.85 0.90
C THR A 62 8.57 -6.22 0.65
N ALA A 63 8.24 -7.22 1.46
CA ALA A 63 8.84 -8.56 1.48
C ALA A 63 10.38 -8.54 1.55
N GLY A 64 10.89 -7.56 2.27
CA GLY A 64 12.31 -7.34 2.54
C GLY A 64 12.59 -7.27 4.04
N SER A 65 13.79 -6.85 4.40
CA SER A 65 14.15 -6.61 5.81
C SER A 65 13.36 -5.42 6.39
N GLN A 66 13.05 -5.52 7.68
CA GLN A 66 12.57 -4.37 8.44
C GLN A 66 13.76 -3.42 8.71
N ASN A 67 13.79 -2.29 8.02
CA ASN A 67 14.84 -1.28 8.15
C ASN A 67 14.20 0.08 8.45
N THR A 68 14.83 0.86 9.33
CA THR A 68 14.36 2.21 9.69
C THR A 68 14.99 3.32 8.86
N ASP A 69 15.99 3.03 8.01
CA ASP A 69 16.56 4.03 7.10
C ASP A 69 15.66 4.23 5.87
N PRO A 70 15.07 5.41 5.66
CA PRO A 70 14.20 5.70 4.51
C PRO A 70 14.90 5.43 3.16
N ARG A 71 16.22 5.65 3.09
CA ARG A 71 17.00 5.46 1.86
C ARG A 71 17.00 4.02 1.36
N HIS A 72 16.73 3.06 2.27
CA HIS A 72 16.60 1.64 1.90
C HIS A 72 15.40 1.38 0.98
N TYR A 73 14.42 2.28 0.95
CA TYR A 73 13.15 2.09 0.23
C TYR A 73 12.95 3.02 -0.96
N LEU A 74 13.92 3.87 -1.31
CA LEU A 74 13.78 4.84 -2.41
C LEU A 74 13.51 4.21 -3.79
N TRP A 75 13.75 2.92 -3.93
CA TRP A 75 13.50 2.14 -5.15
C TRP A 75 12.12 1.45 -5.18
N VAL A 76 11.34 1.56 -4.12
CA VAL A 76 10.04 0.88 -4.00
C VAL A 76 9.02 1.53 -4.92
N GLY A 77 8.29 0.71 -5.66
CA GLY A 77 7.24 1.17 -6.57
C GLY A 77 5.89 1.28 -5.85
N ALA A 78 5.78 2.18 -4.88
CA ALA A 78 4.53 2.53 -4.19
C ALA A 78 4.55 4.02 -3.81
N HIS A 79 3.40 4.60 -3.48
CA HIS A 79 3.32 6.00 -3.11
C HIS A 79 3.91 6.28 -1.73
N PHE A 80 3.66 5.37 -0.79
CA PHE A 80 4.11 5.49 0.59
C PHE A 80 4.78 4.21 1.07
N VAL A 81 5.73 4.36 2.00
CA VAL A 81 6.28 3.26 2.78
C VAL A 81 6.18 3.61 4.27
N ILE A 82 5.73 2.67 5.07
CA ILE A 82 5.65 2.77 6.53
C ILE A 82 6.81 1.98 7.13
N LEU A 83 7.71 2.68 7.81
CA LEU A 83 8.90 2.11 8.41
C LEU A 83 8.58 1.40 9.75
N PRO A 84 9.45 0.50 10.24
CA PRO A 84 9.21 -0.23 11.48
C PRO A 84 9.05 0.66 12.73
N ASP A 85 9.59 1.87 12.70
CA ASP A 85 9.49 2.88 13.76
C ASP A 85 8.24 3.79 13.62
N GLY A 86 7.34 3.48 12.69
CA GLY A 86 6.10 4.20 12.46
C GLY A 86 6.24 5.48 11.64
N ARG A 87 7.43 5.80 11.12
CA ARG A 87 7.57 6.90 10.17
C ARG A 87 6.93 6.54 8.85
N ILE A 88 6.29 7.54 8.25
CA ILE A 88 5.63 7.44 6.94
C ILE A 88 6.46 8.23 5.94
N ILE A 89 6.98 7.57 4.92
CA ILE A 89 7.71 8.24 3.85
C ILE A 89 6.89 8.26 2.57
N GLN A 90 6.79 9.42 1.93
CA GLN A 90 6.16 9.59 0.62
C GLN A 90 7.24 9.50 -0.46
N LEU A 91 7.09 8.55 -1.38
CA LEU A 91 7.99 8.38 -2.52
C LEU A 91 7.45 9.02 -3.79
N TYR A 92 6.13 9.06 -3.94
CA TYR A 92 5.48 9.66 -5.10
C TYR A 92 4.19 10.34 -4.68
N PRO A 93 3.83 11.47 -5.31
CA PRO A 93 2.53 12.11 -5.06
C PRO A 93 1.39 11.22 -5.54
N GLU A 94 0.24 11.33 -4.94
CA GLU A 94 -0.94 10.51 -5.22
C GLU A 94 -1.48 10.74 -6.64
N THR A 95 -1.16 11.88 -7.23
CA THR A 95 -1.44 12.20 -8.64
C THR A 95 -0.56 11.42 -9.62
N ARG A 96 0.49 10.76 -9.15
CA ARG A 96 1.34 9.92 -9.99
C ARG A 96 0.73 8.54 -10.17
N ASN A 97 0.67 8.04 -11.39
CA ASN A 97 0.32 6.65 -11.64
C ASN A 97 1.55 5.76 -11.37
N VAL A 98 1.56 5.06 -10.25
CA VAL A 98 2.64 4.14 -9.85
C VAL A 98 2.19 2.71 -10.10
N TYR A 99 3.06 1.89 -10.71
CA TYR A 99 2.77 0.49 -10.99
C TYR A 99 3.08 -0.39 -9.77
N HIS A 100 2.13 -0.50 -8.84
CA HIS A 100 2.27 -1.28 -7.59
C HIS A 100 1.32 -2.48 -7.48
N ALA A 101 0.15 -2.43 -8.10
CA ALA A 101 -0.94 -3.41 -7.90
C ALA A 101 -1.67 -3.78 -9.19
N ASN A 102 -0.94 -4.02 -10.29
CA ASN A 102 -1.48 -4.46 -11.58
C ASN A 102 -2.62 -3.54 -12.07
N SER A 103 -3.82 -4.09 -12.24
CA SER A 103 -5.01 -3.40 -12.73
C SER A 103 -5.56 -2.33 -11.79
N PHE A 104 -5.18 -2.34 -10.50
CA PHE A 104 -5.57 -1.27 -9.56
C PHE A 104 -4.73 0.00 -9.70
N ASN A 105 -3.59 -0.03 -10.41
CA ASN A 105 -2.63 1.07 -10.46
C ASN A 105 -3.24 2.42 -10.79
N SER A 106 -4.12 2.48 -11.82
CA SER A 106 -4.67 3.74 -12.33
C SER A 106 -5.65 4.43 -11.38
N ARG A 107 -6.15 3.73 -10.36
CA ARG A 107 -7.20 4.22 -9.46
C ARG A 107 -6.86 4.09 -7.97
N SER A 108 -5.62 3.71 -7.63
CA SER A 108 -5.27 3.49 -6.24
C SER A 108 -3.95 4.12 -5.82
N VAL A 109 -3.86 4.39 -4.53
CA VAL A 109 -2.62 4.72 -3.82
C VAL A 109 -2.05 3.44 -3.21
N GLY A 110 -0.77 3.13 -3.44
CA GLY A 110 -0.08 1.99 -2.83
C GLY A 110 0.62 2.38 -1.55
N ILE A 111 0.43 1.58 -0.50
CA ILE A 111 1.09 1.71 0.81
C ILE A 111 1.84 0.42 1.10
N GLU A 112 3.15 0.50 1.24
CA GLU A 112 4.03 -0.61 1.61
C GLU A 112 4.35 -0.57 3.10
N PHE A 113 4.16 -1.68 3.78
CA PHE A 113 4.68 -1.89 5.13
C PHE A 113 6.07 -2.52 5.02
N ALA A 114 7.07 -1.85 5.57
CA ALA A 114 8.46 -2.28 5.49
C ALA A 114 8.68 -3.57 6.30
N GLY A 115 8.85 -4.69 5.61
CA GLY A 115 9.03 -5.99 6.26
C GLY A 115 8.69 -7.16 5.34
N MET A 116 8.94 -8.35 5.86
CA MET A 116 8.49 -9.62 5.31
C MET A 116 7.68 -10.32 6.41
N PHE A 117 6.38 -10.39 6.24
CA PHE A 117 5.46 -10.86 7.27
C PHE A 117 4.99 -12.28 6.99
N ALA A 118 4.72 -13.02 8.06
CA ALA A 118 4.24 -14.38 7.97
C ALA A 118 2.83 -14.46 7.35
N ASN A 119 2.58 -15.53 6.61
CA ASN A 119 1.22 -15.96 6.29
C ASN A 119 0.66 -16.80 7.47
N GLU A 120 -0.57 -17.28 7.33
CA GLU A 120 -1.26 -18.11 8.33
C GLU A 120 -0.52 -19.41 8.70
N GLN A 121 0.35 -19.88 7.82
CA GLN A 121 1.17 -21.07 8.01
C GLN A 121 2.59 -20.74 8.52
N GLY A 122 2.86 -19.48 8.91
CA GLY A 122 4.18 -19.04 9.35
C GLY A 122 5.23 -18.94 8.24
N GLN A 123 4.81 -18.84 6.97
CA GLN A 123 5.72 -18.72 5.83
C GLN A 123 5.93 -17.25 5.47
N CYS A 124 7.16 -16.88 5.18
CA CYS A 124 7.61 -15.50 5.01
C CYS A 124 7.47 -14.94 3.60
N TRP A 125 6.64 -15.46 2.73
CA TRP A 125 6.70 -15.04 1.34
C TRP A 125 5.31 -14.68 0.78
N TRP A 126 5.26 -13.69 -0.10
CA TRP A 126 4.01 -13.30 -0.78
C TRP A 126 3.55 -14.27 -1.88
N TRP A 127 4.45 -15.20 -2.28
CA TRP A 127 4.15 -16.14 -3.34
C TRP A 127 3.33 -17.33 -2.85
N PRO A 128 2.62 -18.01 -3.77
CA PRO A 128 1.98 -19.28 -3.44
C PRO A 128 2.97 -20.26 -2.81
N THR A 129 2.50 -21.04 -1.84
CA THR A 129 3.30 -22.01 -1.10
C THR A 129 4.15 -22.91 -2.01
N LYS A 130 3.59 -23.33 -3.16
CA LYS A 130 4.32 -24.16 -4.13
C LYS A 130 5.54 -23.43 -4.71
N GLN A 131 5.42 -22.13 -5.03
CA GLN A 131 6.54 -21.32 -5.53
C GLN A 131 7.59 -21.05 -4.46
N TYR A 132 7.14 -20.84 -3.21
CA TYR A 132 8.01 -20.71 -2.07
C TYR A 132 8.91 -21.94 -1.88
N VAL A 133 8.34 -23.15 -1.89
CA VAL A 133 9.05 -24.41 -1.76
C VAL A 133 10.00 -24.63 -2.94
N ASN A 134 9.52 -24.44 -4.17
CA ASN A 134 10.30 -24.66 -5.39
C ASN A 134 11.52 -23.75 -5.53
N ARG A 135 11.49 -22.55 -4.90
CA ARG A 135 12.64 -21.63 -4.89
C ARG A 135 13.60 -21.87 -3.74
N GLY A 136 13.37 -22.88 -2.92
CA GLY A 136 14.27 -23.26 -1.82
C GLY A 136 14.37 -22.24 -0.69
N TYR A 137 13.40 -21.31 -0.56
CA TYR A 137 13.44 -20.30 0.50
C TYR A 137 13.37 -20.91 1.91
N LYS A 138 12.62 -22.00 2.07
CA LYS A 138 12.54 -22.73 3.34
C LYS A 138 13.90 -23.24 3.81
N SER A 139 14.77 -23.67 2.87
CA SER A 139 16.11 -24.19 3.19
C SER A 139 17.12 -23.10 3.52
N ARG A 140 16.81 -21.81 3.26
CA ARG A 140 17.70 -20.67 3.51
C ARG A 140 17.56 -20.08 4.92
N GLY A 141 16.69 -20.63 5.78
CA GLY A 141 16.50 -20.13 7.14
C GLY A 141 15.93 -18.71 7.20
N ILE A 142 15.17 -18.29 6.17
CA ILE A 142 14.54 -16.96 6.16
C ILE A 142 13.45 -16.94 7.22
N THR A 143 13.56 -16.01 8.16
CA THR A 143 12.57 -15.75 9.20
C THR A 143 11.68 -14.57 8.83
N CYS A 144 10.39 -14.66 9.16
CA CYS A 144 9.48 -13.53 9.05
C CYS A 144 9.55 -12.65 10.29
N GLY A 145 9.30 -11.33 10.08
CA GLY A 145 8.87 -10.45 11.15
C GLY A 145 7.36 -10.39 11.26
N GLU A 146 6.91 -9.65 12.25
CA GLU A 146 5.53 -9.15 12.33
C GLU A 146 5.58 -7.63 12.12
N PRO A 147 4.48 -7.01 11.63
CA PRO A 147 4.40 -5.56 11.63
C PRO A 147 4.43 -5.06 13.08
N THR A 148 5.17 -3.99 13.32
CA THR A 148 5.25 -3.38 14.66
C THR A 148 3.94 -2.67 15.00
N ALA A 149 3.70 -2.37 16.29
CA ALA A 149 2.55 -1.59 16.71
C ALA A 149 2.61 -0.18 16.08
N GLU A 150 3.79 0.40 16.00
CA GLU A 150 4.05 1.69 15.38
C GLU A 150 3.71 1.69 13.89
N GLN A 151 4.00 0.61 13.18
CA GLN A 151 3.60 0.46 11.77
C GLN A 151 2.08 0.38 11.62
N ILE A 152 1.41 -0.35 12.47
CA ILE A 152 -0.06 -0.47 12.45
C ILE A 152 -0.71 0.89 12.68
N GLU A 153 -0.29 1.62 13.72
CA GLU A 153 -0.78 2.97 14.01
C GLU A 153 -0.50 3.95 12.88
N ALA A 154 0.71 3.92 12.31
CA ALA A 154 1.05 4.75 11.15
C ALA A 154 0.21 4.42 9.93
N GLY A 155 -0.11 3.13 9.71
CA GLY A 155 -1.00 2.70 8.63
C GLY A 155 -2.41 3.26 8.76
N ARG A 156 -2.98 3.22 9.97
CA ARG A 156 -4.29 3.80 10.30
C ARG A 156 -4.29 5.32 10.10
N ARG A 157 -3.28 6.01 10.64
CA ARG A 157 -3.10 7.45 10.48
C ARG A 157 -2.98 7.87 9.02
N LEU A 158 -2.21 7.13 8.21
CA LEU A 158 -2.07 7.40 6.78
C LEU A 158 -3.37 7.17 6.02
N LEU A 159 -4.13 6.12 6.34
CA LEU A 159 -5.44 5.89 5.70
C LEU A 159 -6.43 7.00 6.04
N THR A 160 -6.48 7.45 7.30
CA THR A 160 -7.28 8.62 7.71
C THR A 160 -6.89 9.85 6.90
N ALA A 161 -5.59 10.17 6.86
CA ALA A 161 -5.08 11.28 6.08
C ALA A 161 -5.48 11.22 4.60
N LEU A 162 -5.33 10.06 3.98
CA LEU A 162 -5.66 9.87 2.56
C LEU A 162 -7.17 10.00 2.29
N THR A 163 -8.03 9.52 3.18
CA THR A 163 -9.48 9.66 3.03
C THR A 163 -9.95 11.10 3.22
N ASP A 164 -9.30 11.85 4.10
CA ASP A 164 -9.57 13.28 4.30
C ASP A 164 -9.13 14.10 3.08
N LYS A 165 -7.93 13.82 2.57
CA LYS A 165 -7.34 14.52 1.42
C LYS A 165 -8.03 14.17 0.10
N ILE A 166 -8.47 12.92 -0.07
CA ILE A 166 -9.03 12.39 -1.31
C ILE A 166 -10.40 11.78 -1.03
N PRO A 167 -11.46 12.62 -0.97
CA PRO A 167 -12.81 12.14 -0.61
C PRO A 167 -13.41 11.13 -1.58
N SER A 168 -12.81 10.90 -2.74
CA SER A 168 -13.21 9.85 -3.69
C SER A 168 -12.75 8.45 -3.27
N ILE A 169 -11.85 8.29 -2.31
CA ILE A 169 -11.44 6.98 -1.78
C ILE A 169 -12.63 6.33 -1.07
N ARG A 170 -13.01 5.14 -1.55
CA ARG A 170 -14.10 4.32 -1.02
C ARG A 170 -13.67 2.89 -0.75
N TYR A 171 -12.49 2.51 -1.22
CA TYR A 171 -12.04 1.12 -1.17
C TYR A 171 -10.67 0.98 -0.52
N VAL A 172 -10.50 -0.10 0.24
CA VAL A 172 -9.22 -0.63 0.69
C VAL A 172 -9.07 -2.05 0.17
N PHE A 173 -7.96 -2.32 -0.53
CA PHE A 173 -7.65 -3.63 -1.10
C PHE A 173 -6.31 -4.13 -0.58
N ALA A 174 -6.14 -5.45 -0.62
CA ALA A 174 -4.85 -6.11 -0.50
C ALA A 174 -4.29 -6.41 -1.90
N HIS A 175 -2.98 -6.38 -2.08
CA HIS A 175 -2.36 -6.71 -3.38
C HIS A 175 -2.75 -8.11 -3.87
N ARG A 176 -2.99 -9.07 -2.97
CA ARG A 176 -3.51 -10.40 -3.35
C ARG A 176 -4.79 -10.34 -4.18
N GLN A 177 -5.63 -9.31 -4.03
CA GLN A 177 -6.86 -9.14 -4.81
C GLN A 177 -6.59 -8.74 -6.27
N ALA A 178 -5.39 -8.23 -6.56
CA ALA A 178 -4.96 -7.87 -7.92
C ALA A 178 -4.11 -8.96 -8.59
N SER A 179 -3.50 -9.88 -7.84
CA SER A 179 -2.59 -10.87 -8.41
C SER A 179 -2.50 -12.16 -7.59
N SER A 180 -2.68 -13.30 -8.25
CA SER A 180 -2.50 -14.62 -7.63
C SER A 180 -1.06 -14.93 -7.24
N SER A 181 -0.08 -14.19 -7.76
CA SER A 181 1.33 -14.32 -7.34
C SER A 181 1.63 -13.58 -6.04
N ARG A 182 0.64 -12.90 -5.45
CA ARG A 182 0.74 -12.09 -4.23
C ARG A 182 -0.13 -12.62 -3.10
N GLU A 183 -0.18 -13.94 -2.93
CA GLU A 183 -1.10 -14.58 -1.98
C GLU A 183 -1.00 -14.08 -0.54
N ASN A 184 0.19 -13.70 -0.09
CA ASN A 184 0.45 -13.18 1.26
C ASN A 184 0.79 -11.70 1.28
N ASP A 185 0.17 -10.88 0.44
CA ASP A 185 0.46 -9.47 0.36
C ASP A 185 -0.83 -8.66 0.60
N PRO A 186 -0.93 -7.92 1.74
CA PRO A 186 0.10 -7.50 2.71
C PRO A 186 0.36 -8.49 3.86
N GLY A 187 -0.34 -9.60 3.93
CA GLY A 187 -0.33 -10.55 5.04
C GLY A 187 -1.51 -10.36 6.01
N PRO A 188 -1.81 -11.41 6.82
CA PRO A 188 -2.99 -11.43 7.68
C PRO A 188 -3.00 -10.33 8.74
N THR A 189 -1.87 -10.07 9.41
CA THR A 189 -1.81 -9.09 10.50
C THR A 189 -2.04 -7.67 9.98
N VAL A 190 -1.38 -7.27 8.88
CA VAL A 190 -1.60 -5.95 8.27
C VAL A 190 -3.04 -5.82 7.78
N TRP A 191 -3.59 -6.88 7.16
CA TRP A 191 -4.97 -6.82 6.70
C TRP A 191 -5.96 -6.66 7.87
N LEU A 192 -5.84 -7.48 8.91
CA LEU A 192 -6.73 -7.38 10.07
C LEU A 192 -6.64 -6.02 10.76
N GLN A 193 -5.42 -5.59 11.08
CA GLN A 193 -5.19 -4.42 11.92
C GLN A 193 -5.36 -3.09 11.19
N VAL A 194 -5.21 -3.07 9.87
CA VAL A 194 -5.31 -1.85 9.08
C VAL A 194 -6.45 -1.92 8.06
N GLY A 195 -6.57 -2.99 7.29
CA GLY A 195 -7.62 -3.15 6.28
C GLY A 195 -9.02 -3.29 6.89
N GLU A 196 -9.21 -4.25 7.79
CA GLU A 196 -10.51 -4.44 8.48
C GLU A 196 -10.80 -3.26 9.42
N TRP A 197 -9.78 -2.69 10.07
CA TRP A 197 -9.92 -1.46 10.85
C TRP A 197 -10.46 -0.30 9.99
N ALA A 198 -9.91 -0.11 8.80
CA ALA A 198 -10.37 0.94 7.88
C ALA A 198 -11.81 0.75 7.41
N LYS A 199 -12.24 -0.50 7.23
CA LYS A 199 -13.65 -0.82 6.92
C LYS A 199 -14.57 -0.43 8.08
N GLN A 200 -14.15 -0.67 9.32
CA GLN A 200 -14.95 -0.39 10.51
C GLN A 200 -14.96 1.09 10.88
N ASN A 201 -13.83 1.79 10.74
CA ASN A 201 -13.65 3.14 11.28
C ASN A 201 -13.74 4.25 10.24
N LEU A 202 -13.38 3.96 8.96
CA LEU A 202 -13.41 4.93 7.87
C LEU A 202 -14.53 4.65 6.85
N GLY A 203 -15.32 3.59 7.06
CA GLY A 203 -16.39 3.21 6.14
C GLY A 203 -15.90 2.74 4.76
N LEU A 204 -14.63 2.34 4.65
CA LEU A 204 -14.10 1.80 3.40
C LEU A 204 -14.64 0.39 3.13
N SER A 205 -14.59 -0.04 1.87
CA SER A 205 -15.06 -1.36 1.44
C SER A 205 -13.93 -2.12 0.74
N ASP A 206 -13.91 -3.45 0.88
CA ASP A 206 -13.11 -4.35 0.05
C ASP A 206 -13.83 -4.76 -1.25
N GLY A 207 -14.89 -4.02 -1.61
CA GLY A 207 -15.71 -4.30 -2.78
C GLY A 207 -16.52 -5.60 -2.67
N GLY A 208 -16.87 -6.05 -1.44
CA GLY A 208 -17.50 -7.36 -1.23
C GLY A 208 -16.51 -8.49 -1.49
N ASN A 209 -15.26 -8.30 -1.10
CA ASN A 209 -14.15 -9.19 -1.36
C ASN A 209 -13.82 -9.32 -2.87
N TYR A 210 -13.96 -8.18 -3.58
CA TYR A 210 -13.68 -8.06 -5.00
C TYR A 210 -12.25 -8.47 -5.34
N LYS A 211 -12.10 -9.10 -6.48
CA LYS A 211 -10.79 -9.45 -7.04
C LYS A 211 -10.74 -9.09 -8.52
N GLU A 212 -9.58 -8.78 -9.01
CA GLU A 212 -9.37 -8.42 -10.41
C GLU A 212 -8.30 -9.31 -11.06
N GLY A 213 -8.46 -9.58 -12.33
CA GLY A 213 -7.53 -10.40 -13.10
C GLY A 213 -7.32 -11.79 -12.49
N THR A 214 -6.08 -12.12 -12.16
CA THR A 214 -5.71 -13.39 -11.49
C THR A 214 -5.77 -13.31 -9.97
N GLY A 215 -6.24 -12.20 -9.40
CA GLY A 215 -6.29 -11.97 -7.96
C GLY A 215 -7.11 -13.01 -7.19
N LYS A 216 -6.88 -13.07 -5.90
CA LYS A 216 -7.58 -13.93 -4.96
C LYS A 216 -8.30 -13.11 -3.89
N PRO A 217 -9.48 -13.56 -3.45
CA PRO A 217 -10.21 -12.87 -2.39
C PRO A 217 -9.42 -12.92 -1.08
N ILE A 218 -9.75 -11.99 -0.15
CA ILE A 218 -9.22 -12.03 1.21
C ILE A 218 -9.75 -13.28 1.92
N PRO A 219 -8.90 -14.11 2.52
CA PRO A 219 -9.35 -15.28 3.29
C PRO A 219 -10.17 -14.86 4.51
N GLU A 220 -11.15 -15.66 4.87
CA GLU A 220 -11.93 -15.42 6.09
C GLU A 220 -11.06 -15.42 7.36
N THR A 221 -9.97 -16.17 7.35
CA THR A 221 -8.99 -16.21 8.44
C THR A 221 -8.29 -14.85 8.66
N TRP A 222 -8.09 -14.05 7.59
CA TRP A 222 -7.50 -12.70 7.72
C TRP A 222 -8.46 -11.67 8.32
N LYS A 223 -9.75 -11.97 8.35
CA LYS A 223 -10.79 -11.10 8.89
C LYS A 223 -11.14 -11.42 10.35
N ARG A 224 -10.57 -12.52 10.88
CA ARG A 224 -10.86 -13.01 12.23
C ARG A 224 -9.73 -12.65 13.18
N GLY A 225 -10.09 -12.12 14.32
CA GLY A 225 -9.16 -11.74 15.38
C GLY A 225 -9.61 -10.45 16.04
N THR A 226 -8.82 -10.01 17.00
CA THR A 226 -9.06 -8.74 17.69
C THR A 226 -8.31 -7.62 16.96
N ILE A 227 -9.02 -6.60 16.56
CA ILE A 227 -8.41 -5.34 16.15
C ILE A 227 -7.96 -4.65 17.44
N THR A 228 -6.67 -4.42 17.59
CA THR A 228 -6.13 -3.70 18.74
C THR A 228 -6.62 -2.25 18.73
N PRO A 229 -6.84 -1.65 19.90
CA PRO A 229 -7.26 -0.24 19.98
C PRO A 229 -6.31 0.70 19.27
#